data_109eefdf0c3b4b37036d764e20ff20cb
#
_entry.id   109eefdf0c3b4b37036d764e20ff20cb
#
_cell.length_a   1.000
_cell.length_b   1.000
_cell.length_c   1.000
_cell.angle_alpha   90.00
_cell.angle_beta   90.00
_cell.angle_gamma   90.00
#
_symmetry.space_group_name_H-M   'P 1'
#
loop_
_entity.id
_entity.type
_entity.pdbx_description
1 polymer ?
#
loop_
_entity_poly.entity_id
_entity_poly.type
_entity_poly.pdbx_seq_one_letter_code
_entity_poly.pdbx_strand_id
1 'polypeptide(L)'
;MKQFPVAVILEKIQLDNRWVSEKWEAIGVVPAFDAVVDAPAKRIFADDEREQFLVGHFPLELFRDEVDNYHLNLTSPEPRVFVMWRMDEDFAKPMEVTLSYGEAARWLDSGEQCDGVPMPPEIADWLGDFVNTHYKPAVRKKIKRNDPFAGQRQA
;
A
#
# COMPACT_ATOMS: atom_id res chain seq x y z
N MET A 1 -5.05 -17.31 7.05
CA MET A 1 -5.30 -16.05 7.78
C MET A 1 -5.96 -15.08 6.80
N LYS A 2 -7.13 -14.60 7.16
CA LYS A 2 -7.91 -13.72 6.27
C LYS A 2 -7.49 -12.26 6.32
N GLN A 3 -6.93 -11.85 7.44
CA GLN A 3 -6.48 -10.48 7.65
C GLN A 3 -5.08 -10.49 8.21
N PHE A 4 -4.30 -9.49 7.84
CA PHE A 4 -2.96 -9.31 8.36
C PHE A 4 -2.92 -7.93 9.03
N PRO A 5 -2.87 -7.87 10.36
CA PRO A 5 -2.87 -6.57 11.05
C PRO A 5 -1.51 -5.89 10.95
N VAL A 6 -1.53 -4.59 10.67
CA VAL A 6 -0.32 -3.78 10.59
C VAL A 6 -0.50 -2.50 11.40
N ALA A 7 0.62 -1.96 11.85
CA ALA A 7 0.71 -0.61 12.35
C ALA A 7 1.43 0.24 11.31
N VAL A 8 1.06 1.50 11.22
CA VAL A 8 1.62 2.45 10.26
C VAL A 8 2.63 3.33 10.99
N ILE A 9 3.75 3.58 10.34
CA ILE A 9 4.73 4.55 10.83
C ILE A 9 4.58 5.82 10.01
N LEU A 10 4.24 6.90 10.70
CA LEU A 10 4.12 8.24 10.12
C LEU A 10 5.34 9.06 10.49
N GLU A 11 5.78 9.90 9.57
CA GLU A 11 6.86 10.84 9.83
C GLU A 11 6.39 12.26 9.61
N LYS A 12 6.71 13.13 10.57
CA LYS A 12 6.48 14.55 10.48
C LYS A 12 7.84 15.23 10.38
N ILE A 13 8.04 16.01 9.33
CA ILE A 13 9.30 16.71 9.09
C ILE A 13 9.05 18.20 9.20
N GLN A 14 9.93 18.90 9.94
CA GLN A 14 9.91 20.35 9.99
C GLN A 14 10.56 20.88 8.72
N LEU A 15 9.88 21.82 8.08
CA LEU A 15 10.37 22.44 6.87
C LEU A 15 10.80 23.87 7.15
N ASP A 16 11.94 24.24 6.58
CA ASP A 16 12.39 25.63 6.61
C ASP A 16 11.80 26.36 5.40
N ASN A 17 10.49 26.62 5.51
CA ASN A 17 9.70 27.15 4.41
C ASN A 17 8.62 28.07 4.97
N ARG A 18 8.51 29.28 4.41
CA ARG A 18 7.54 30.27 4.90
C ARG A 18 6.08 29.89 4.60
N TRP A 19 5.85 28.99 3.64
CA TRP A 19 4.51 28.63 3.20
C TRP A 19 3.96 27.38 3.91
N VAL A 20 4.84 26.41 4.16
CA VAL A 20 4.49 25.15 4.80
C VAL A 20 5.52 24.87 5.88
N SER A 21 5.10 24.78 7.13
CA SER A 21 6.02 24.56 8.25
C SER A 21 6.33 23.08 8.50
N GLU A 22 5.48 22.17 8.04
CA GLU A 22 5.64 20.74 8.30
C GLU A 22 5.14 19.91 7.13
N LYS A 23 5.71 18.72 7.02
CA LYS A 23 5.28 17.74 6.02
C LYS A 23 5.06 16.40 6.72
N TRP A 24 3.95 15.76 6.40
CA TRP A 24 3.63 14.43 6.89
C TRP A 24 3.74 13.40 5.76
N GLU A 25 4.14 12.18 6.14
CA GLU A 25 4.29 11.10 5.19
C GLU A 25 4.21 9.76 5.92
N ALA A 26 3.57 8.76 5.33
CA ALA A 26 3.71 7.40 5.82
C ALA A 26 5.02 6.83 5.29
N ILE A 27 5.84 6.28 6.16
CA ILE A 27 7.17 5.80 5.80
C ILE A 27 7.36 4.30 5.96
N GLY A 28 6.44 3.61 6.64
CA GLY A 28 6.55 2.18 6.81
C GLY A 28 5.31 1.58 7.44
N VAL A 29 5.27 0.25 7.38
CA VAL A 29 4.29 -0.54 8.13
C VAL A 29 5.03 -1.70 8.79
N VAL A 30 4.52 -2.14 9.91
CA VAL A 30 5.06 -3.31 10.62
C VAL A 30 3.90 -4.23 11.00
N PRO A 31 4.13 -5.55 11.07
CA PRO A 31 3.13 -6.46 11.61
C PRO A 31 2.74 -6.05 13.03
N ALA A 32 1.45 -6.15 13.35
CA ALA A 32 0.92 -5.64 14.60
C ALA A 32 -0.11 -6.58 15.23
N PHE A 33 0.24 -7.87 15.34
CA PHE A 33 -0.68 -8.88 15.87
C PHE A 33 -1.06 -8.63 17.32
N ASP A 34 -0.18 -7.99 18.09
CA ASP A 34 -0.40 -7.71 19.50
C ASP A 34 -0.89 -6.28 19.75
N ALA A 35 -1.15 -5.52 18.70
CA ALA A 35 -1.56 -4.13 18.87
C ALA A 35 -2.98 -4.04 19.40
N VAL A 36 -3.21 -3.06 20.26
CA VAL A 36 -4.54 -2.77 20.80
C VAL A 36 -5.29 -1.92 19.79
N VAL A 37 -6.53 -2.30 19.48
CA VAL A 37 -7.40 -1.53 18.60
C VAL A 37 -7.69 -0.18 19.26
N ASP A 38 -7.66 0.89 18.48
CA ASP A 38 -7.89 2.26 18.94
C ASP A 38 -6.89 2.79 19.96
N ALA A 39 -5.70 2.16 20.02
CA ALA A 39 -4.63 2.70 20.83
C ALA A 39 -4.19 4.06 20.27
N PRO A 40 -3.82 5.01 21.12
CA PRO A 40 -3.34 6.31 20.64
C PRO A 40 -2.00 6.15 19.90
N ALA A 41 -1.72 7.10 19.01
CA ALA A 41 -0.45 7.15 18.32
C ALA A 41 0.69 7.24 19.33
N LYS A 42 1.76 6.48 19.08
CA LYS A 42 2.92 6.44 19.96
C LYS A 42 4.12 7.05 19.25
N ARG A 43 4.70 8.10 19.86
CA ARG A 43 5.93 8.66 19.31
C ARG A 43 7.08 7.70 19.58
N ILE A 44 7.74 7.27 18.50
CA ILE A 44 8.82 6.30 18.57
C ILE A 44 10.19 6.91 18.28
N PHE A 45 10.22 8.12 17.75
CA PHE A 45 11.44 8.84 17.45
C PHE A 45 11.18 10.34 17.41
N ALA A 46 12.14 11.14 17.87
CA ALA A 46 12.07 12.61 17.75
C ALA A 46 13.47 13.18 17.80
N ASP A 47 13.72 14.16 16.92
CA ASP A 47 14.89 15.02 16.97
C ASP A 47 14.44 16.45 16.60
N ASP A 48 15.39 17.34 16.31
CA ASP A 48 15.08 18.73 16.02
C ASP A 48 14.32 18.93 14.71
N GLU A 49 14.41 17.96 13.78
CA GLU A 49 13.86 18.12 12.43
C GLU A 49 12.66 17.22 12.18
N ARG A 50 12.58 16.06 12.85
CA ARG A 50 11.55 15.08 12.52
C ARG A 50 11.05 14.34 13.75
N GLU A 51 9.82 13.87 13.64
CA GLU A 51 9.20 12.99 14.63
C GLU A 51 8.57 11.81 13.88
N GLN A 52 8.59 10.63 14.52
CA GLN A 52 7.96 9.45 13.96
C GLN A 52 6.97 8.87 14.97
N PHE A 53 5.84 8.42 14.44
CA PHE A 53 4.74 7.91 15.25
C PHE A 53 4.30 6.55 14.75
N LEU A 54 4.06 5.64 15.66
CA LEU A 54 3.50 4.34 15.38
C LEU A 54 2.00 4.39 15.66
N VAL A 55 1.20 4.09 14.64
CA VAL A 55 -0.26 4.11 14.76
C VAL A 55 -0.78 2.73 14.36
N GLY A 56 -1.28 1.99 15.28
CA GLY A 56 -1.88 0.69 15.04
C GLY A 56 -3.34 0.75 15.39
N HIS A 57 -4.18 -0.19 14.99
CA HIS A 57 -3.81 -1.22 14.04
C HIS A 57 -4.79 -1.19 12.88
N PHE A 58 -4.33 -1.61 11.71
CA PHE A 58 -5.13 -1.61 10.50
C PHE A 58 -5.08 -3.00 9.89
N PRO A 59 -6.22 -3.62 9.59
CA PRO A 59 -6.19 -4.92 8.96
C PRO A 59 -5.98 -4.81 7.45
N LEU A 60 -5.00 -5.53 6.94
CA LEU A 60 -4.91 -5.77 5.51
C LEU A 60 -5.84 -6.92 5.17
N GLU A 61 -6.67 -6.73 4.16
CA GLU A 61 -7.59 -7.75 3.68
C GLU A 61 -7.33 -8.04 2.22
N LEU A 62 -7.62 -9.27 1.78
CA LEU A 62 -7.41 -9.69 0.41
C LEU A 62 -8.71 -10.08 -0.23
N PHE A 63 -8.95 -9.58 -1.46
CA PHE A 63 -10.16 -9.80 -2.23
C PHE A 63 -9.82 -10.43 -3.58
N ARG A 64 -10.57 -11.43 -3.99
CA ARG A 64 -10.30 -12.15 -5.24
C ARG A 64 -10.38 -11.27 -6.47
N ASP A 65 -11.27 -10.31 -6.48
CA ASP A 65 -11.43 -9.39 -7.62
C ASP A 65 -10.27 -8.39 -7.73
N GLU A 66 -9.40 -8.33 -6.74
CA GLU A 66 -8.22 -7.47 -6.77
C GLU A 66 -6.92 -8.26 -7.03
N VAL A 67 -7.01 -9.56 -7.31
CA VAL A 67 -5.83 -10.42 -7.39
C VAL A 67 -4.85 -9.99 -8.48
N ASP A 68 -5.33 -9.45 -9.59
CA ASP A 68 -4.44 -8.95 -10.65
C ASP A 68 -3.60 -7.79 -10.16
N ASN A 69 -4.19 -6.90 -9.36
CA ASN A 69 -3.48 -5.78 -8.77
C ASN A 69 -2.47 -6.24 -7.72
N TYR A 70 -2.79 -7.29 -6.97
CA TYR A 70 -1.84 -7.87 -6.01
C TYR A 70 -0.65 -8.49 -6.72
N HIS A 71 -0.92 -9.20 -7.81
CA HIS A 71 0.15 -9.81 -8.60
C HIS A 71 1.09 -8.74 -9.17
N LEU A 72 0.54 -7.66 -9.71
CA LEU A 72 1.34 -6.54 -10.22
C LEU A 72 2.24 -5.95 -9.13
N ASN A 73 1.69 -5.75 -7.94
CA ASN A 73 2.44 -5.22 -6.82
C ASN A 73 3.55 -6.17 -6.39
N LEU A 74 3.20 -7.44 -6.18
CA LEU A 74 4.13 -8.43 -5.67
C LEU A 74 5.29 -8.69 -6.63
N THR A 75 5.06 -8.60 -7.95
CA THR A 75 6.08 -8.84 -8.96
C THR A 75 6.82 -7.58 -9.38
N SER A 76 6.48 -6.44 -8.82
CA SER A 76 7.21 -5.20 -9.10
C SER A 76 8.59 -5.25 -8.46
N PRO A 77 9.55 -4.42 -8.92
CA PRO A 77 10.88 -4.37 -8.30
C PRO A 77 10.86 -4.02 -6.83
N GLU A 78 9.88 -3.22 -6.40
CA GLU A 78 9.75 -2.79 -5.01
C GLU A 78 8.29 -2.93 -4.58
N PRO A 79 7.87 -4.12 -4.13
CA PRO A 79 6.50 -4.28 -3.63
C PRO A 79 6.20 -3.34 -2.48
N ARG A 80 4.98 -2.81 -2.45
CA ARG A 80 4.59 -1.78 -1.49
C ARG A 80 3.29 -2.09 -0.78
N VAL A 81 3.16 -1.52 0.40
CA VAL A 81 1.88 -1.38 1.09
C VAL A 81 1.46 0.07 0.91
N PHE A 82 0.21 0.28 0.53
CA PHE A 82 -0.30 1.62 0.29
C PHE A 82 -1.11 2.08 1.49
N VAL A 83 -0.79 3.27 1.98
CA VAL A 83 -1.42 3.86 3.17
C VAL A 83 -2.12 5.15 2.77
N MET A 84 -3.42 5.18 2.98
CA MET A 84 -4.20 6.41 2.81
C MET A 84 -4.31 7.10 4.16
N TRP A 85 -4.04 8.39 4.20
CA TRP A 85 -4.12 9.15 5.43
C TRP A 85 -4.73 10.52 5.17
N ARG A 86 -5.23 11.14 6.23
CA ARG A 86 -5.82 12.47 6.18
C ARG A 86 -5.32 13.28 7.36
N MET A 87 -5.25 14.59 7.18
CA MET A 87 -5.00 15.47 8.31
C MET A 87 -6.25 15.54 9.19
N ASP A 88 -6.05 15.35 10.47
CA ASP A 88 -7.06 15.52 11.50
C ASP A 88 -6.53 16.59 12.44
N GLU A 89 -6.94 17.83 12.21
CA GLU A 89 -6.39 19.01 12.87
C GLU A 89 -4.89 19.11 12.58
N ASP A 90 -4.04 18.96 13.58
CA ASP A 90 -2.60 19.12 13.45
C ASP A 90 -1.86 17.80 13.29
N PHE A 91 -2.57 16.70 13.14
CA PHE A 91 -1.97 15.37 13.14
C PHE A 91 -2.44 14.55 11.94
N ALA A 92 -1.51 13.92 11.25
CA ALA A 92 -1.89 12.99 10.18
C ALA A 92 -2.48 11.72 10.78
N LYS A 93 -3.57 11.24 10.19
CA LYS A 93 -4.28 10.06 10.67
C LYS A 93 -4.38 9.04 9.56
N PRO A 94 -3.77 7.85 9.70
CA PRO A 94 -3.98 6.78 8.74
C PRO A 94 -5.44 6.35 8.75
N MET A 95 -5.99 6.12 7.57
CA MET A 95 -7.39 5.75 7.42
C MET A 95 -7.55 4.33 6.93
N GLU A 96 -6.81 3.96 5.89
CA GLU A 96 -6.91 2.64 5.29
C GLU A 96 -5.57 2.21 4.72
N VAL A 97 -5.39 0.90 4.61
CA VAL A 97 -4.21 0.28 4.00
C VAL A 97 -4.67 -0.70 2.94
N THR A 98 -3.89 -0.86 1.88
CA THR A 98 -4.19 -1.82 0.83
C THR A 98 -2.92 -2.33 0.17
N LEU A 99 -3.02 -3.51 -0.44
CA LEU A 99 -1.96 -4.07 -1.28
C LEU A 99 -2.30 -3.94 -2.77
N SER A 100 -3.44 -3.35 -3.11
CA SER A 100 -3.92 -3.21 -4.48
C SER A 100 -3.50 -1.90 -5.10
N TYR A 101 -2.74 -1.96 -6.21
CA TYR A 101 -2.43 -0.78 -7.00
C TYR A 101 -3.69 -0.07 -7.48
N GLY A 102 -4.69 -0.83 -7.89
CA GLY A 102 -5.93 -0.25 -8.39
C GLY A 102 -6.66 0.55 -7.34
N GLU A 103 -6.70 0.03 -6.11
CA GLU A 103 -7.33 0.74 -5.01
C GLU A 103 -6.56 2.01 -4.66
N ALA A 104 -5.24 1.93 -4.59
CA ALA A 104 -4.41 3.11 -4.32
C ALA A 104 -4.58 4.19 -5.39
N ALA A 105 -4.66 3.77 -6.65
CA ALA A 105 -4.89 4.70 -7.75
C ALA A 105 -6.25 5.41 -7.63
N ARG A 106 -7.28 4.68 -7.23
CA ARG A 106 -8.60 5.26 -7.00
C ARG A 106 -8.56 6.30 -5.87
N TRP A 107 -7.82 6.03 -4.81
CA TRP A 107 -7.66 6.99 -3.71
C TRP A 107 -6.99 8.28 -4.21
N LEU A 108 -5.90 8.15 -4.96
CA LEU A 108 -5.20 9.30 -5.50
C LEU A 108 -6.08 10.10 -6.47
N ASP A 109 -6.84 9.41 -7.30
CA ASP A 109 -7.77 10.06 -8.23
C ASP A 109 -8.88 10.82 -7.49
N SER A 110 -9.21 10.37 -6.29
CA SER A 110 -10.22 11.04 -5.45
C SER A 110 -9.63 12.18 -4.61
N GLY A 111 -8.35 12.48 -4.76
CA GLY A 111 -7.70 13.56 -4.02
C GLY A 111 -7.22 13.19 -2.64
N GLU A 112 -7.16 11.90 -2.30
CA GLU A 112 -6.67 11.46 -1.01
C GLU A 112 -5.15 11.47 -0.96
N GLN A 113 -4.60 11.63 0.25
CA GLN A 113 -3.18 11.42 0.49
C GLN A 113 -2.93 9.92 0.56
N CYS A 114 -2.01 9.43 -0.25
CA CYS A 114 -1.68 8.01 -0.29
C CYS A 114 -0.19 7.84 -0.52
N ASP A 115 0.47 7.09 0.35
CA ASP A 115 1.89 6.80 0.24
C ASP A 115 2.11 5.30 0.10
N GLY A 116 3.03 4.91 -0.80
CA GLY A 116 3.48 3.53 -0.91
C GLY A 116 4.73 3.33 -0.08
N VAL A 117 4.69 2.38 0.85
CA VAL A 117 5.82 2.08 1.74
C VAL A 117 6.31 0.66 1.46
N PRO A 118 7.58 0.34 1.78
CA PRO A 118 8.10 -1.00 1.50
C PRO A 118 7.26 -2.10 2.15
N MET A 119 7.04 -3.18 1.41
CA MET A 119 6.28 -4.32 1.91
C MET A 119 7.17 -5.20 2.78
N PRO A 120 6.82 -5.41 4.06
CA PRO A 120 7.56 -6.36 4.90
C PRO A 120 7.53 -7.77 4.31
N PRO A 121 8.60 -8.57 4.50
CA PRO A 121 8.66 -9.94 3.97
C PRO A 121 7.49 -10.83 4.41
N GLU A 122 7.04 -10.69 5.65
CA GLU A 122 5.93 -11.48 6.17
C GLU A 122 4.63 -11.23 5.40
N ILE A 123 4.42 -9.98 5.01
CA ILE A 123 3.25 -9.61 4.21
C ILE A 123 3.40 -10.13 2.79
N ALA A 124 4.62 -10.05 2.22
CA ALA A 124 4.89 -10.59 0.90
C ALA A 124 4.61 -12.09 0.83
N ASP A 125 4.99 -12.84 1.87
CA ASP A 125 4.73 -14.28 1.94
C ASP A 125 3.23 -14.56 2.01
N TRP A 126 2.51 -13.84 2.85
CA TRP A 126 1.08 -13.97 3.00
C TRP A 126 0.35 -13.63 1.68
N LEU A 127 0.74 -12.54 1.05
CA LEU A 127 0.17 -12.14 -0.22
C LEU A 127 0.51 -13.14 -1.32
N GLY A 128 1.73 -13.66 -1.32
CA GLY A 128 2.18 -14.64 -2.30
C GLY A 128 1.33 -15.90 -2.28
N ASP A 129 0.97 -16.38 -1.10
CA ASP A 129 0.10 -17.55 -0.97
C ASP A 129 -1.27 -17.28 -1.59
N PHE A 130 -1.82 -16.11 -1.37
CA PHE A 130 -3.11 -15.73 -1.95
C PHE A 130 -3.02 -15.63 -3.47
N VAL A 131 -1.98 -14.98 -3.98
CA VAL A 131 -1.78 -14.82 -5.42
C VAL A 131 -1.58 -16.19 -6.08
N ASN A 132 -0.78 -17.06 -5.49
CA ASN A 132 -0.56 -18.40 -6.02
C ASN A 132 -1.85 -19.21 -6.10
N THR A 133 -2.76 -18.98 -5.18
CA THR A 133 -4.03 -19.71 -5.15
C THR A 133 -5.05 -19.16 -6.15
N HIS A 134 -5.09 -17.84 -6.32
CA HIS A 134 -6.21 -17.20 -7.02
C HIS A 134 -5.83 -16.51 -8.33
N TYR A 135 -4.57 -16.21 -8.58
CA TYR A 135 -4.18 -15.50 -9.79
C TYR A 135 -4.17 -16.44 -10.97
N LYS A 136 -4.82 -16.03 -12.06
CA LYS A 136 -4.81 -16.77 -13.31
C LYS A 136 -4.43 -15.80 -14.42
N PRO A 137 -3.24 -15.97 -15.04
CA PRO A 137 -2.81 -15.08 -16.10
C PRO A 137 -3.79 -15.11 -17.26
N ALA A 138 -3.95 -13.96 -17.91
CA ALA A 138 -4.76 -13.85 -19.11
C ALA A 138 -4.16 -14.74 -20.21
N VAL A 139 -5.03 -15.47 -20.90
CA VAL A 139 -4.59 -16.42 -21.91
C VAL A 139 -4.28 -15.72 -23.23
N ARG A 140 -3.41 -16.34 -24.02
CA ARG A 140 -2.94 -15.85 -25.30
C ARG A 140 -4.00 -15.53 -26.32
N LYS A 141 -5.21 -16.02 -26.17
CA LYS A 141 -6.25 -15.80 -27.19
C LYS A 141 -6.48 -14.34 -27.52
N LYS A 142 -6.27 -13.45 -26.58
CA LYS A 142 -6.40 -12.02 -26.87
C LYS A 142 -5.33 -11.54 -27.85
N ILE A 143 -4.17 -12.15 -27.82
CA ILE A 143 -3.09 -11.81 -28.74
C ILE A 143 -3.45 -12.28 -30.15
N LYS A 144 -3.96 -13.50 -30.26
CA LYS A 144 -4.32 -14.06 -31.55
C LYS A 144 -5.42 -13.25 -32.23
N ARG A 145 -6.42 -12.88 -31.46
CA ARG A 145 -7.57 -12.19 -32.01
C ARG A 145 -7.25 -10.78 -32.52
N ASN A 146 -6.22 -10.18 -31.97
CA ASN A 146 -5.88 -8.80 -32.27
C ASN A 146 -4.78 -8.65 -33.33
N ASP A 147 -4.38 -9.74 -33.98
CA ASP A 147 -3.35 -9.69 -34.97
C ASP A 147 -3.95 -9.79 -36.38
N PRO A 148 -4.15 -8.65 -37.05
CA PRO A 148 -4.73 -8.68 -38.38
C PRO A 148 -3.83 -9.29 -39.44
N PHE A 149 -2.57 -9.52 -39.12
CA PHE A 149 -1.58 -10.09 -40.05
C PHE A 149 -1.22 -11.53 -39.73
N ALA A 150 -1.94 -12.19 -38.86
CA ALA A 150 -1.60 -13.54 -38.44
C ALA A 150 -1.51 -14.51 -39.63
N GLY A 151 -2.45 -14.44 -40.54
CA GLY A 151 -2.43 -15.28 -41.73
C GLY A 151 -1.26 -14.99 -42.63
N GLN A 152 -0.91 -13.73 -42.79
CA GLN A 152 0.22 -13.32 -43.65
C GLN A 152 1.54 -13.75 -43.06
N ARG A 153 1.70 -13.73 -41.76
CA ARG A 153 2.94 -14.14 -41.13
C ARG A 153 3.23 -15.61 -41.24
N GLN A 154 2.19 -16.38 -41.42
CA GLN A 154 2.33 -17.83 -41.56
C GLN A 154 2.73 -18.22 -42.97
N ALA A 155 2.57 -17.33 -43.92
CA ALA A 155 2.99 -17.58 -45.29
C ALA A 155 4.49 -17.39 -45.47
#